data_a04f36935b19fbcc6ca3dd043dc471de
#
_entry.id   a04f36935b19fbcc6ca3dd043dc471de
#
_cell.length_a   1.000
_cell.length_b   1.000
_cell.length_c   1.000
_cell.angle_alpha   90.00
_cell.angle_beta   90.00
_cell.angle_gamma   90.00
#
_symmetry.space_group_name_H-M   'P 1'
#
loop_
_entity.id
_entity.type
_entity.pdbx_description
1 polymer ?
#
loop_
_entity_poly.entity_id
_entity_poly.type
_entity_poly.pdbx_seq_one_letter_code
_entity_poly.pdbx_strand_id
1 'polypeptide(L)' 'MGIENYITLKEWAEKNGITPDTARQRANRGAFQTAKKIGNLWIINKDEQLIDHRRKEER' A
#
# COMPACT_ATOMS: atom_id res chain seq x y z
N MET A 1 5.55 3.45 -18.47
CA MET A 1 5.80 3.53 -17.83
C MET A 1 5.23 3.32 -16.56
N GLY A 2 5.03 4.06 -15.79
CA GLY A 2 4.74 3.83 -14.43
C GLY A 2 3.49 3.05 -14.12
N ILE A 3 2.47 3.20 -14.94
CA ILE A 3 1.21 2.58 -14.59
C ILE A 3 1.25 1.06 -14.70
N GLU A 4 2.17 0.56 -15.47
CA GLU A 4 2.28 -0.89 -15.60
C GLU A 4 2.75 -1.55 -14.35
N ASN A 5 3.39 -0.79 -13.47
CA ASN A 5 3.89 -1.35 -12.22
C ASN A 5 2.95 -1.11 -11.07
N TYR A 6 1.75 -0.63 -11.35
CA TYR A 6 0.81 -0.30 -10.29
C TYR A 6 -0.35 -1.29 -10.31
N ILE A 7 -0.84 -1.60 -9.12
CA ILE A 7 -2.00 -2.45 -8.95
C ILE A 7 -2.94 -1.72 -8.00
N THR A 8 -4.15 -2.20 -7.89
CA THR A 8 -5.07 -1.59 -6.95
C THR A 8 -4.60 -1.86 -5.53
N LEU A 9 -4.92 -0.95 -4.65
CA LEU A 9 -4.54 -1.13 -3.26
C LEU A 9 -5.18 -2.37 -2.67
N LYS A 10 -6.39 -2.69 -3.11
CA LYS A 10 -7.06 -3.89 -2.66
C LYS A 10 -6.24 -5.13 -3.03
N GLU A 11 -5.76 -5.17 -4.25
CA GLU A 11 -4.99 -6.30 -4.72
C GLU A 11 -3.67 -6.41 -3.95
N TRP A 12 -3.03 -5.27 -3.74
CA TRP A 12 -1.78 -5.24 -2.99
C TRP A 12 -2.00 -5.73 -1.56
N ALA A 13 -3.12 -5.33 -0.95
CA ALA A 13 -3.41 -5.73 0.43
C ALA A 13 -3.58 -7.23 0.52
N GLU A 14 -4.26 -7.82 -0.45
CA GLU A 14 -4.46 -9.26 -0.45
C GLU A 14 -3.13 -10.00 -0.58
N LYS A 15 -2.24 -9.47 -1.39
CA LYS A 15 -0.94 -10.10 -1.56
C LYS A 15 -0.11 -10.02 -0.29
N ASN A 16 -0.35 -9.03 0.54
CA ASN A 16 0.43 -8.82 1.75
C ASN A 16 -0.29 -9.28 3.00
N GLY A 17 -1.45 -9.90 2.85
CA GLY A 17 -2.12 -10.50 3.98
C GLY A 17 -2.82 -9.51 4.91
N ILE A 18 -3.17 -8.33 4.40
CA ILE A 18 -3.93 -7.37 5.21
C ILE A 18 -5.24 -7.08 4.49
N THR A 19 -6.18 -6.51 5.23
CA THR A 19 -7.47 -6.20 4.64
C THR A 19 -7.36 -4.93 3.80
N PRO A 20 -8.21 -4.79 2.78
CA PRO A 20 -8.20 -3.55 2.00
C PRO A 20 -8.49 -2.31 2.83
N ASP A 21 -9.34 -2.44 3.84
CA ASP A 21 -9.64 -1.31 4.71
C ASP A 21 -8.40 -0.85 5.46
N THR A 22 -7.64 -1.80 5.98
CA THR A 22 -6.42 -1.46 6.69
C THR A 22 -5.43 -0.79 5.75
N ALA A 23 -5.30 -1.31 4.54
CA ALA A 23 -4.40 -0.72 3.57
C ALA A 23 -4.81 0.71 3.24
N ARG A 24 -6.11 0.94 3.08
CA ARG A 24 -6.58 2.26 2.75
C ARG A 24 -6.33 3.25 3.89
N GLN A 25 -6.52 2.81 5.12
CA GLN A 25 -6.25 3.67 6.25
C GLN A 25 -4.79 4.05 6.31
N ARG A 26 -3.92 3.10 6.05
CA ARG A 26 -2.49 3.39 6.05
C ARG A 26 -2.11 4.33 4.91
N ALA A 27 -2.75 4.16 3.76
CA ALA A 27 -2.50 5.04 2.64
C ALA A 27 -2.93 6.46 2.96
N ASN A 28 -4.07 6.60 3.64
CA ASN A 28 -4.54 7.93 4.03
C ASN A 28 -3.60 8.62 4.99
N ARG A 29 -2.87 7.85 5.77
CA ARG A 29 -1.92 8.42 6.72
C ARG A 29 -0.58 8.71 6.08
N GLY A 30 -0.40 8.34 4.83
CA GLY A 30 0.86 8.53 4.17
C GLY A 30 1.89 7.48 4.49
N ALA A 31 1.45 6.28 4.88
CA ALA A 31 2.38 5.23 5.26
C ALA A 31 3.08 4.60 4.08
N PHE A 32 2.54 4.77 2.89
CA PHE A 32 3.14 4.19 1.69
C PHE A 32 3.75 5.28 0.84
N GLN A 33 4.86 4.98 0.19
CA GLN A 33 5.53 5.96 -0.62
C GLN A 33 4.94 6.09 -2.01
N THR A 34 4.36 5.01 -2.53
CA THR A 34 3.89 5.00 -3.90
C THR A 34 2.38 4.99 -4.03
N ALA A 35 1.65 4.87 -2.93
CA ALA A 35 0.20 4.83 -3.00
C ALA A 35 -0.34 6.19 -3.44
N LYS A 36 -1.29 6.18 -4.34
CA LYS A 36 -1.93 7.41 -4.75
C LYS A 36 -3.39 7.14 -5.05
N LYS A 37 -4.19 8.18 -4.92
CA LYS A 37 -5.61 8.07 -5.15
C LYS A 37 -5.95 8.78 -6.45
N ILE A 38 -6.64 8.07 -7.32
CA ILE A 38 -7.09 8.63 -8.59
C ILE A 38 -8.61 8.50 -8.59
N GLY A 39 -9.30 9.63 -8.44
CA GLY A 39 -10.75 9.59 -8.30
C GLY A 39 -11.10 8.80 -7.05
N ASN A 40 -11.82 7.71 -7.21
CA ASN A 40 -12.21 6.87 -6.10
C ASN A 40 -11.33 5.63 -5.98
N LEU A 41 -10.25 5.58 -6.75
CA LEU A 41 -9.45 4.38 -6.81
C LEU A 41 -8.08 4.60 -6.21
N TRP A 42 -7.69 3.75 -5.28
CA TRP A 42 -6.34 3.77 -4.76
C TRP A 42 -5.49 2.78 -5.54
N ILE A 43 -4.31 3.21 -5.95
CA ILE A 43 -3.36 2.33 -6.60
C ILE A 43 -2.03 2.45 -5.87
N ILE A 44 -1.19 1.46 -6.04
CA ILE A 44 0.08 1.41 -5.35
C ILE A 44 1.03 0.60 -6.21
N ASN A 45 2.31 0.90 -6.13
CA ASN A 45 3.30 0.15 -6.89
C ASN A 45 3.30 -1.28 -6.39
N LYS A 46 3.33 -2.23 -7.31
CA LYS A 46 3.26 -3.63 -6.93
C LYS A 46 4.45 -4.07 -6.10
N ASP A 47 5.54 -3.34 -6.20
CA ASP A 47 6.74 -3.68 -5.44
C ASP A 47 6.83 -2.94 -4.11
N GLU A 48 5.80 -2.18 -3.77
CA GLU A 48 5.79 -1.49 -2.49
C GLU A 48 5.84 -2.49 -1.37
N GLN A 49 6.65 -2.25 -0.38
CA GLN A 49 6.81 -3.18 0.72
C GLN A 49 6.00 -2.75 1.92
N LEU A 50 5.46 -3.73 2.62
CA LEU A 50 4.72 -3.48 3.84
C LEU A 50 5.72 -3.18 4.93
N ILE A 51 5.64 -2.00 5.51
CA ILE A 51 6.53 -1.58 6.57
C ILE A 51 5.80 -1.72 7.89
N ASP A 52 6.39 -2.49 8.79
CA ASP A 52 5.80 -2.70 10.08
C ASP A 52 6.66 -1.99 11.12
N HIS A 53 6.21 -0.87 11.56
CA HIS A 53 6.98 -0.03 12.47
C HIS A 53 7.20 -0.68 13.81
N ARG A 54 6.38 -1.63 14.15
CA ARG A 54 6.55 -2.27 15.44
C ARG A 54 7.78 -3.11 15.54
N ARG A 55 8.27 -3.47 14.36
CA ARG A 55 9.43 -4.30 14.40
C ARG A 55 10.64 -3.58 14.55
N LYS A 56 10.71 -2.53 14.56
CA LYS A 56 11.83 -1.91 14.55
C LYS A 56 12.51 -1.89 15.61
N GLU A 57 12.46 -2.28 16.20
CA GLU A 57 13.02 -2.25 17.16
C GLU A 57 13.86 -3.01 17.46
N GLU A 58 13.91 -3.73 17.11
CA GLU A 58 14.62 -4.38 17.24
C GLU A 58 15.67 -4.32 17.17
N ARG A 59 15.91 -4.06 17.26
CA ARG A 59 16.83 -3.93 17.18
C ARG A 59 17.43 -4.01 17.25
#